data_b19d888b77edd82aee851b8567ff4bbe
#
_entry.id   b19d888b77edd82aee851b8567ff4bbe
#
_cell.length_a   1.000
_cell.length_b   1.000
_cell.length_c   1.000
_cell.angle_alpha   90.00
_cell.angle_beta   90.00
_cell.angle_gamma   90.00
#
_symmetry.space_group_name_H-M   'P 1'
#
loop_
_entity.id
_entity.type
_entity.pdbx_description
1 polymer ?
#
loop_
_entity_poly.entity_id
_entity_poly.type
_entity_poly.pdbx_seq_one_letter_code
_entity_poly.pdbx_strand_id
1 'polypeptide(L)'
;MGRPARFPKLVRSSAVWFSTLIVLGVHAANAATLDGAKSAGQIGESVDGYVHLVDKDAPADVKALVNDVNNKRGAKYESIAKTRGASAEEVAALAGAKLVERTPAGQYVMDSNAKWRKK
;
A
#
# COMPACT_ATOMS: atom_id res chain seq x y z
N MET A 1 47.70 1.99 70.66
CA MET A 1 47.42 0.83 69.84
C MET A 1 46.12 1.03 69.15
N GLY A 2 46.19 1.41 67.88
CA GLY A 2 45.01 1.72 67.05
C GLY A 2 44.41 0.44 66.53
N ARG A 3 43.13 0.22 66.78
CA ARG A 3 42.38 -0.82 66.09
C ARG A 3 42.07 -0.37 64.66
N PRO A 4 42.33 -1.18 63.63
CA PRO A 4 41.95 -0.80 62.28
C PRO A 4 40.44 -0.75 62.21
N ALA A 5 39.92 0.38 61.77
CA ALA A 5 38.49 0.52 61.47
C ALA A 5 38.10 -0.45 60.35
N ARG A 6 37.27 -1.38 60.67
CA ARG A 6 36.65 -2.23 59.64
C ARG A 6 35.57 -1.41 58.96
N PHE A 7 35.86 -0.97 57.76
CA PHE A 7 34.83 -0.39 56.89
C PHE A 7 33.89 -1.51 56.47
N PRO A 8 32.56 -1.35 56.63
CA PRO A 8 31.64 -2.30 56.08
C PRO A 8 31.78 -2.27 54.56
N LYS A 9 32.04 -3.41 53.99
CA LYS A 9 31.95 -3.56 52.53
C LYS A 9 30.57 -3.24 52.12
N LEU A 10 30.36 -2.09 51.52
CA LEU A 10 29.16 -1.76 50.78
C LEU A 10 29.01 -2.79 49.65
N VAL A 11 28.16 -3.76 49.88
CA VAL A 11 27.70 -4.59 48.79
C VAL A 11 26.86 -3.69 47.91
N ARG A 12 27.46 -3.18 46.86
CA ARG A 12 26.71 -2.57 45.79
C ARG A 12 25.93 -3.69 45.12
N SER A 13 24.71 -3.86 45.54
CA SER A 13 23.73 -4.60 44.80
C SER A 13 23.52 -3.83 43.51
N SER A 14 24.24 -4.21 42.48
CA SER A 14 23.94 -3.77 41.12
C SER A 14 22.63 -4.42 40.76
N ALA A 15 21.52 -3.74 41.07
CA ALA A 15 20.25 -4.06 40.45
C ALA A 15 20.43 -3.78 38.96
N VAL A 16 20.80 -4.82 38.24
CA VAL A 16 20.77 -4.79 36.78
C VAL A 16 19.29 -4.74 36.42
N TRP A 17 18.80 -3.55 36.24
CA TRP A 17 17.51 -3.36 35.60
C TRP A 17 17.70 -3.78 34.15
N PHE A 18 17.38 -5.05 33.87
CA PHE A 18 17.08 -5.44 32.51
C PHE A 18 15.79 -4.70 32.14
N SER A 19 15.96 -3.50 31.61
CA SER A 19 14.93 -2.91 30.80
C SER A 19 14.76 -3.85 29.61
N THR A 20 13.83 -4.79 29.75
CA THR A 20 13.32 -5.53 28.61
C THR A 20 12.69 -4.48 27.73
N LEU A 21 13.46 -3.98 26.77
CA LEU A 21 12.93 -3.22 25.67
C LEU A 21 12.04 -4.18 24.93
N ILE A 22 10.75 -4.18 25.31
CA ILE A 22 9.73 -4.78 24.48
C ILE A 22 9.72 -3.89 23.24
N VAL A 23 10.54 -4.27 22.25
CA VAL A 23 10.35 -3.79 20.88
C VAL A 23 9.00 -4.40 20.51
N LEU A 24 7.93 -3.68 20.82
CA LEU A 24 6.69 -3.84 20.09
C LEU A 24 7.08 -3.57 18.63
N GLY A 25 7.43 -4.65 17.93
CA GLY A 25 7.51 -4.62 16.51
C GLY A 25 6.16 -4.11 16.05
N VAL A 26 6.10 -2.84 15.69
CA VAL A 26 5.01 -2.35 14.88
C VAL A 26 5.17 -3.15 13.60
N HIS A 27 4.54 -4.32 13.56
CA HIS A 27 4.18 -4.91 12.31
C HIS A 27 3.22 -3.91 11.70
N ALA A 28 3.77 -2.95 10.94
CA ALA A 28 3.00 -2.27 9.96
C ALA A 28 2.32 -3.41 9.19
N ALA A 29 1.02 -3.61 9.46
CA ALA A 29 0.21 -4.48 8.63
C ALA A 29 0.59 -4.07 7.21
N ASN A 30 1.18 -5.00 6.42
CA ASN A 30 1.61 -4.69 5.07
C ASN A 30 0.39 -4.15 4.36
N ALA A 31 0.32 -2.80 4.25
CA ALA A 31 -0.72 -2.17 3.49
C ALA A 31 -0.67 -2.77 2.08
N ALA A 32 -1.83 -3.10 1.53
CA ALA A 32 -1.92 -3.63 0.18
C ALA A 32 -1.20 -2.68 -0.78
N THR A 33 -0.38 -3.23 -1.65
CA THR A 33 0.27 -2.49 -2.73
C THR A 33 -0.47 -2.71 -4.03
N LEU A 34 -0.40 -1.73 -4.93
CA LEU A 34 -1.04 -1.82 -6.23
C LEU A 34 -0.56 -3.06 -7.02
N ASP A 35 0.75 -3.25 -7.11
CA ASP A 35 1.35 -4.39 -7.81
C ASP A 35 1.02 -5.71 -7.13
N GLY A 36 1.06 -5.76 -5.82
CA GLY A 36 0.72 -6.95 -5.05
C GLY A 36 -0.74 -7.38 -5.22
N ALA A 37 -1.66 -6.44 -5.16
CA ALA A 37 -3.09 -6.72 -5.33
C ALA A 37 -3.44 -7.14 -6.77
N LYS A 38 -2.78 -6.56 -7.78
CA LYS A 38 -2.91 -6.99 -9.18
C LYS A 38 -2.37 -8.41 -9.39
N SER A 39 -1.19 -8.70 -8.86
CA SER A 39 -0.57 -10.02 -8.96
C SER A 39 -1.38 -11.10 -8.25
N ALA A 40 -2.04 -10.76 -7.16
CA ALA A 40 -2.94 -11.65 -6.44
C ALA A 40 -4.31 -11.84 -7.12
N GLY A 41 -4.60 -11.12 -8.21
CA GLY A 41 -5.86 -11.20 -8.93
C GLY A 41 -7.04 -10.54 -8.21
N GLN A 42 -6.79 -9.69 -7.22
CA GLN A 42 -7.81 -9.01 -6.44
C GLN A 42 -8.38 -7.77 -7.13
N ILE A 43 -7.53 -7.12 -7.90
CA ILE A 43 -7.84 -5.91 -8.68
C ILE A 43 -7.25 -6.01 -10.08
N GLY A 44 -7.73 -5.20 -10.98
CA GLY A 44 -7.21 -5.11 -12.34
C GLY A 44 -7.38 -3.72 -12.94
N GLU A 45 -6.68 -3.49 -14.05
CA GLU A 45 -6.78 -2.26 -14.83
C GLU A 45 -8.00 -2.31 -15.76
N SER A 46 -8.61 -1.17 -15.97
CA SER A 46 -9.74 -1.02 -16.87
C SER A 46 -9.45 0.00 -17.96
N VAL A 47 -10.10 -0.17 -19.09
CA VAL A 47 -10.03 0.78 -20.22
C VAL A 47 -10.56 2.16 -19.88
N ASP A 48 -11.28 2.32 -18.77
CA ASP A 48 -11.74 3.62 -18.25
C ASP A 48 -10.63 4.45 -17.58
N GLY A 49 -9.46 3.87 -17.37
CA GLY A 49 -8.32 4.55 -16.75
C GLY A 49 -8.20 4.34 -15.24
N TYR A 50 -9.07 3.54 -14.66
CA TYR A 50 -9.11 3.26 -13.22
C TYR A 50 -8.87 1.79 -12.92
N VAL A 51 -8.52 1.51 -11.66
CA VAL A 51 -8.49 0.14 -11.15
C VAL A 51 -9.84 -0.22 -10.56
N HIS A 52 -10.22 -1.48 -10.69
CA HIS A 52 -11.46 -2.00 -10.11
C HIS A 52 -11.20 -3.31 -9.37
N LEU A 53 -12.09 -3.65 -8.44
CA LEU A 53 -12.06 -4.93 -7.76
C LEU A 53 -12.46 -6.05 -8.74
N VAL A 54 -11.61 -7.05 -8.89
CA VAL A 54 -11.94 -8.33 -9.53
C VAL A 54 -12.68 -9.21 -8.54
N ASP A 55 -12.13 -9.30 -7.32
CA ASP A 55 -12.72 -9.97 -6.18
C ASP A 55 -13.52 -8.97 -5.34
N LYS A 56 -14.85 -9.08 -5.37
CA LYS A 56 -15.74 -8.20 -4.60
C LYS A 56 -15.59 -8.39 -3.08
N ASP A 57 -15.08 -9.54 -2.66
CA ASP A 57 -14.84 -9.89 -1.26
C ASP A 57 -13.38 -9.62 -0.85
N ALA A 58 -12.65 -8.82 -1.62
CA ALA A 58 -11.29 -8.43 -1.30
C ALA A 58 -11.21 -7.77 0.09
N PRO A 59 -10.07 -7.92 0.80
CA PRO A 59 -9.87 -7.31 2.11
C PRO A 59 -10.07 -5.78 2.10
N ALA A 60 -10.39 -5.22 3.27
CA ALA A 60 -10.66 -3.80 3.43
C ALA A 60 -9.49 -2.91 3.00
N ASP A 61 -8.24 -3.35 3.22
CA ASP A 61 -7.04 -2.63 2.80
C ASP A 61 -6.90 -2.57 1.26
N VAL A 62 -7.32 -3.61 0.54
CA VAL A 62 -7.39 -3.61 -0.93
C VAL A 62 -8.46 -2.66 -1.44
N LYS A 63 -9.63 -2.64 -0.80
CA LYS A 63 -10.70 -1.69 -1.15
C LYS A 63 -10.28 -0.24 -0.92
N ALA A 64 -9.60 0.03 0.20
CA ALA A 64 -9.03 1.35 0.49
C ALA A 64 -7.95 1.75 -0.53
N LEU A 65 -7.11 0.82 -0.93
CA LEU A 65 -6.10 1.03 -1.97
C LEU A 65 -6.74 1.45 -3.30
N VAL A 66 -7.79 0.76 -3.74
CA VAL A 66 -8.53 1.09 -4.98
C VAL A 66 -9.04 2.53 -4.93
N ASN A 67 -9.67 2.92 -3.82
CA ASN A 67 -10.17 4.28 -3.66
C ASN A 67 -9.05 5.33 -3.69
N ASP A 68 -7.93 5.07 -3.00
CA ASP A 68 -6.79 5.98 -2.96
C ASP A 68 -6.14 6.15 -4.35
N VAL A 69 -5.88 5.06 -5.03
CA VAL A 69 -5.30 5.07 -6.39
C VAL A 69 -6.22 5.81 -7.37
N ASN A 70 -7.51 5.54 -7.35
CA ASN A 70 -8.46 6.15 -8.25
C ASN A 70 -8.66 7.64 -7.97
N ASN A 71 -8.64 8.07 -6.71
CA ASN A 71 -8.68 9.48 -6.35
C ASN A 71 -7.46 10.24 -6.90
N LYS A 72 -6.27 9.67 -6.76
CA LYS A 72 -5.04 10.24 -7.29
C LYS A 72 -5.03 10.29 -8.82
N ARG A 73 -5.49 9.22 -9.46
CA ARG A 73 -5.60 9.17 -10.93
C ARG A 73 -6.59 10.20 -11.44
N GLY A 74 -7.77 10.29 -10.85
CA GLY A 74 -8.80 11.26 -11.22
C GLY A 74 -8.28 12.71 -11.15
N ALA A 75 -7.62 13.07 -10.07
CA ALA A 75 -7.02 14.39 -9.90
C ALA A 75 -5.95 14.67 -11.00
N LYS A 76 -5.14 13.68 -11.34
CA LYS A 76 -4.14 13.81 -12.40
C LYS A 76 -4.78 13.95 -13.76
N TYR A 77 -5.83 13.20 -14.06
CA TYR A 77 -6.54 13.30 -15.35
C TYR A 77 -7.18 14.68 -15.52
N GLU A 78 -7.79 15.22 -14.48
CA GLU A 78 -8.33 16.58 -14.49
C GLU A 78 -7.25 17.62 -14.73
N SER A 79 -6.10 17.50 -14.09
CA SER A 79 -4.97 18.41 -14.28
C SER A 79 -4.44 18.40 -15.72
N ILE A 80 -4.29 17.22 -16.30
CA ILE A 80 -3.83 17.04 -17.68
C ILE A 80 -4.88 17.61 -18.66
N ALA A 81 -6.16 17.34 -18.42
CA ALA A 81 -7.26 17.82 -19.22
C ALA A 81 -7.28 19.35 -19.32
N LYS A 82 -7.12 20.03 -18.20
CA LYS A 82 -7.04 21.50 -18.14
C LYS A 82 -5.88 22.06 -18.95
N THR A 83 -4.71 21.42 -18.90
CA THR A 83 -3.53 21.85 -19.64
C THR A 83 -3.69 21.64 -21.16
N ARG A 84 -4.42 20.60 -21.57
CA ARG A 84 -4.53 20.19 -22.97
C ARG A 84 -5.83 20.61 -23.66
N GLY A 85 -6.73 21.24 -22.93
CA GLY A 85 -8.05 21.61 -23.47
C GLY A 85 -8.91 20.40 -23.84
N ALA A 86 -8.73 19.28 -23.11
CA ALA A 86 -9.49 18.05 -23.27
C ALA A 86 -10.42 17.82 -22.06
N SER A 87 -11.29 16.82 -22.13
CA SER A 87 -12.04 16.37 -20.97
C SER A 87 -11.23 15.39 -20.12
N ALA A 88 -11.51 15.33 -18.81
CA ALA A 88 -10.88 14.35 -17.92
C ALA A 88 -11.19 12.91 -18.35
N GLU A 89 -12.37 12.65 -18.92
CA GLU A 89 -12.77 11.34 -19.43
C GLU A 89 -11.94 10.92 -20.65
N GLU A 90 -11.64 11.83 -21.55
CA GLU A 90 -10.76 11.56 -22.71
C GLU A 90 -9.35 11.22 -22.23
N VAL A 91 -8.82 11.96 -21.28
CA VAL A 91 -7.50 11.68 -20.70
C VAL A 91 -7.50 10.33 -20.00
N ALA A 92 -8.52 10.03 -19.22
CA ALA A 92 -8.68 8.75 -18.54
C ALA A 92 -8.75 7.57 -19.52
N ALA A 93 -9.49 7.71 -20.61
CA ALA A 93 -9.59 6.68 -21.65
C ALA A 93 -8.25 6.40 -22.35
N LEU A 94 -7.48 7.43 -22.64
CA LEU A 94 -6.14 7.29 -23.21
C LEU A 94 -5.19 6.60 -22.22
N ALA A 95 -5.24 6.98 -20.97
CA ALA A 95 -4.47 6.34 -19.91
C ALA A 95 -4.87 4.87 -19.73
N GLY A 96 -6.16 4.59 -19.75
CA GLY A 96 -6.71 3.23 -19.61
C GLY A 96 -6.24 2.30 -20.71
N ALA A 97 -6.24 2.73 -21.95
CA ALA A 97 -5.71 1.97 -23.07
C ALA A 97 -4.25 1.56 -22.85
N LYS A 98 -3.42 2.48 -22.40
CA LYS A 98 -2.00 2.22 -22.08
C LYS A 98 -1.81 1.32 -20.90
N LEU A 99 -2.60 1.50 -19.83
CA LEU A 99 -2.52 0.70 -18.62
C LEU A 99 -2.91 -0.76 -18.89
N VAL A 100 -3.95 -0.98 -19.68
CA VAL A 100 -4.36 -2.31 -20.12
C VAL A 100 -3.28 -2.95 -21.01
N GLU A 101 -2.74 -2.21 -21.97
CA GLU A 101 -1.65 -2.69 -22.83
C GLU A 101 -0.42 -3.13 -22.04
N ARG A 102 -0.03 -2.36 -21.03
CA ARG A 102 1.15 -2.62 -20.17
C ARG A 102 0.91 -3.70 -19.12
N THR A 103 -0.32 -4.09 -18.88
CA THR A 103 -0.64 -5.12 -17.89
C THR A 103 0.02 -6.43 -18.25
N PRO A 104 0.81 -7.05 -17.36
CA PRO A 104 1.48 -8.32 -17.62
C PRO A 104 0.51 -9.47 -17.83
N ALA A 105 0.96 -10.50 -18.55
CA ALA A 105 0.22 -11.76 -18.66
C ALA A 105 -0.08 -12.35 -17.27
N GLY A 106 -1.26 -12.91 -17.10
CA GLY A 106 -1.71 -13.48 -15.83
C GLY A 106 -2.48 -12.51 -14.92
N GLN A 107 -2.45 -11.22 -15.20
CA GLN A 107 -3.26 -10.23 -14.50
C GLN A 107 -4.56 -9.92 -15.23
N TYR A 108 -5.54 -9.36 -14.53
CA TYR A 108 -6.85 -9.07 -15.07
C TYR A 108 -6.94 -7.68 -15.68
N VAL A 109 -7.65 -7.59 -16.77
CA VAL A 109 -8.05 -6.34 -17.42
C VAL A 109 -9.54 -6.33 -17.69
N MET A 110 -10.18 -5.17 -17.58
CA MET A 110 -11.60 -4.98 -17.87
C MET A 110 -11.76 -4.28 -19.21
N ASP A 111 -12.60 -4.83 -20.06
CA ASP A 111 -12.95 -4.25 -21.35
C ASP A 111 -14.04 -3.18 -21.25
N SER A 112 -14.39 -2.57 -22.38
CA SER A 112 -15.43 -1.54 -22.47
C SER A 112 -16.84 -2.05 -22.12
N ASN A 113 -17.05 -3.35 -22.12
CA ASN A 113 -18.30 -3.98 -21.73
C ASN A 113 -18.35 -4.36 -20.25
N ALA A 114 -17.42 -3.84 -19.44
CA ALA A 114 -17.26 -4.14 -18.03
C ALA A 114 -17.04 -5.64 -17.73
N LYS A 115 -16.42 -6.34 -18.66
CA LYS A 115 -16.07 -7.75 -18.51
C LYS A 115 -14.59 -7.93 -18.18
N TRP A 116 -14.32 -8.74 -17.17
CA TRP A 116 -12.97 -9.16 -16.83
C TRP A 116 -12.46 -10.23 -17.77
N ARG A 117 -11.22 -10.08 -18.17
CA ARG A 117 -10.45 -11.16 -18.80
C ARG A 117 -9.07 -11.23 -18.21
N LYS A 118 -8.52 -12.41 -18.12
CA LYS A 118 -7.14 -12.63 -17.74
C LYS A 118 -6.26 -12.48 -18.99
N LYS A 119 -5.22 -11.69 -18.84
CA LYS A 119 -4.27 -11.44 -19.91
C LYS A 119 -3.27 -12.58 -20.13
#